data_e6b60b86413249860e16bdfcae1ca9b2
#
_entry.id   e6b60b86413249860e16bdfcae1ca9b2
#
_cell.length_a   1.000
_cell.length_b   1.000
_cell.length_c   1.000
_cell.angle_alpha   90.00
_cell.angle_beta   90.00
_cell.angle_gamma   90.00
#
_symmetry.space_group_name_H-M   'P 1'
#
loop_
_entity.id
_entity.type
_entity.pdbx_description
1 polymer ?
#
loop_
_entity_poly.entity_id
_entity_poly.type
_entity_poly.pdbx_seq_one_letter_code
_entity_poly.pdbx_strand_id
1 'polypeptide(L)'
;KPCVINLSYVGDDTDKSFFMALILQFLYEYCTAKAELGLIDFNDNGCKHLTVVEEAHRVMMKCDNPELPQYKSAMMFSNMLSEIRAYGEGMLLVDQVPTRLIPDAIKNTNIKITHRLVAEDDCKAIGEAMGINKEQRKIIPKLLVGQCIISTALSTDEHWIKVKKVK
;
A
#
# COMPACT_ATOMS: atom_id res chain seq x y z
N LYS A 1 -1.08 14.33 16.57
CA LYS A 1 -1.14 13.08 17.38
C LYS A 1 -1.53 11.94 16.46
N PRO A 2 -0.99 10.72 16.65
CA PRO A 2 -1.46 9.53 15.93
C PRO A 2 -2.96 9.31 16.20
N CYS A 3 -3.70 8.91 15.16
CA CYS A 3 -5.09 8.49 15.24
C CYS A 3 -5.16 7.03 14.77
N VAL A 4 -5.90 6.19 15.49
CA VAL A 4 -6.15 4.80 15.11
C VAL A 4 -7.64 4.61 14.95
N ILE A 5 -8.06 4.15 13.78
CA ILE A 5 -9.45 3.80 13.48
C ILE A 5 -9.55 2.27 13.50
N ASN A 6 -10.15 1.75 14.55
CA ASN A 6 -10.29 0.30 14.73
C ASN A 6 -11.66 -0.16 14.20
N LEU A 7 -11.64 -0.96 13.13
CA LEU A 7 -12.83 -1.51 12.49
C LEU A 7 -13.18 -2.93 12.96
N SER A 8 -12.56 -3.44 14.03
CA SER A 8 -12.81 -4.81 14.51
C SER A 8 -14.26 -5.04 14.95
N TYR A 9 -14.95 -3.98 15.35
CA TYR A 9 -16.35 -4.01 15.81
C TYR A 9 -17.37 -3.64 14.73
N VAL A 10 -16.90 -3.30 13.54
CA VAL A 10 -17.77 -3.08 12.38
C VAL A 10 -18.21 -4.44 11.84
N GLY A 11 -19.46 -4.57 11.45
CA GLY A 11 -20.17 -5.75 11.00
C GLY A 11 -19.37 -6.80 10.20
N ASP A 12 -19.75 -7.03 8.98
CA ASP A 12 -19.07 -7.98 8.10
C ASP A 12 -17.89 -7.33 7.32
N ASP A 13 -17.24 -8.10 6.47
CA ASP A 13 -16.12 -7.63 5.66
C ASP A 13 -16.52 -6.60 4.59
N THR A 14 -17.78 -6.62 4.16
CA THR A 14 -18.34 -5.62 3.23
C THR A 14 -18.46 -4.26 3.90
N ASP A 15 -18.98 -4.24 5.13
CA ASP A 15 -19.09 -3.03 5.93
C ASP A 15 -17.71 -2.43 6.22
N LYS A 16 -16.73 -3.27 6.60
CA LYS A 16 -15.35 -2.81 6.83
C LYS A 16 -14.75 -2.19 5.58
N SER A 17 -14.90 -2.83 4.43
CA SER A 17 -14.42 -2.33 3.14
C SER A 17 -15.09 -0.99 2.80
N PHE A 18 -16.39 -0.87 3.03
CA PHE A 18 -17.13 0.37 2.82
C PHE A 18 -16.61 1.51 3.70
N PHE A 19 -16.44 1.28 5.00
CA PHE A 19 -15.91 2.30 5.91
C PHE A 19 -14.48 2.70 5.59
N MET A 20 -13.62 1.73 5.23
CA MET A 20 -12.25 2.02 4.78
C MET A 20 -12.26 2.90 3.53
N ALA A 21 -13.09 2.55 2.55
CA ALA A 21 -13.23 3.32 1.32
C ALA A 21 -13.71 4.75 1.60
N LEU A 22 -14.71 4.91 2.46
CA LEU A 22 -15.26 6.22 2.84
C LEU A 22 -14.22 7.09 3.54
N ILE A 23 -13.46 6.53 4.49
CA ILE A 23 -12.40 7.25 5.20
C ILE A 23 -11.31 7.72 4.24
N LEU A 24 -10.86 6.85 3.33
CA LEU A 24 -9.84 7.19 2.34
C LEU A 24 -10.36 8.25 1.36
N GLN A 25 -11.62 8.17 0.95
CA GLN A 25 -12.24 9.19 0.11
C GLN A 25 -12.27 10.55 0.82
N PHE A 26 -12.70 10.60 2.07
CA PHE A 26 -12.68 11.85 2.84
C PHE A 26 -11.28 12.42 3.03
N LEU A 27 -10.28 11.56 3.21
CA LEU A 27 -8.89 11.99 3.28
C LEU A 27 -8.46 12.66 1.95
N TYR A 28 -8.79 12.03 0.84
CA TYR A 28 -8.47 12.56 -0.48
C TYR A 28 -9.16 13.89 -0.75
N GLU A 29 -10.46 13.99 -0.50
CA GLU A 29 -11.22 15.24 -0.63
C GLU A 29 -10.66 16.35 0.27
N TYR A 30 -10.28 16.02 1.50
CA TYR A 30 -9.65 16.95 2.41
C TYR A 30 -8.32 17.47 1.86
N CYS A 31 -7.47 16.59 1.31
CA CYS A 31 -6.19 16.98 0.71
C CYS A 31 -6.40 17.87 -0.51
N THR A 32 -7.35 17.52 -1.37
CA THR A 32 -7.71 18.30 -2.57
C THR A 32 -8.25 19.69 -2.20
N ALA A 33 -9.18 19.76 -1.25
CA ALA A 33 -9.72 21.03 -0.77
C ALA A 33 -8.63 21.93 -0.18
N LYS A 34 -7.66 21.38 0.56
CA LYS A 34 -6.51 22.14 1.04
C LYS A 34 -5.66 22.70 -0.08
N ALA A 35 -5.45 21.93 -1.15
CA ALA A 35 -4.71 22.36 -2.33
C ALA A 35 -5.43 23.53 -3.04
N GLU A 36 -6.74 23.39 -3.25
CA GLU A 36 -7.58 24.44 -3.88
C GLU A 36 -7.60 25.74 -3.07
N LEU A 37 -7.56 25.65 -1.75
CA LEU A 37 -7.50 26.81 -0.86
C LEU A 37 -6.08 27.40 -0.72
N GLY A 38 -5.08 26.88 -1.44
CA GLY A 38 -3.69 27.34 -1.36
C GLY A 38 -3.01 27.06 -0.01
N LEU A 39 -3.51 26.07 0.76
CA LEU A 39 -2.98 25.72 2.07
C LEU A 39 -1.86 24.65 1.98
N ILE A 40 -1.51 24.22 0.77
CA ILE A 40 -0.41 23.28 0.53
C ILE A 40 0.74 24.03 -0.15
N ASP A 41 1.92 23.93 0.45
CA ASP A 41 3.15 24.36 -0.20
C ASP A 41 3.69 23.23 -1.08
N PHE A 42 3.49 23.34 -2.38
CA PHE A 42 3.96 22.37 -3.37
C PHE A 42 5.48 22.37 -3.57
N ASN A 43 6.21 23.36 -3.04
CA ASN A 43 7.68 23.36 -3.04
C ASN A 43 8.25 22.50 -1.90
N ASP A 44 7.48 22.23 -0.87
CA ASP A 44 7.86 21.32 0.22
C ASP A 44 7.42 19.89 -0.11
N ASN A 45 8.32 19.14 -0.72
CA ASN A 45 8.12 17.73 -1.10
C ASN A 45 8.18 16.74 0.06
N GLY A 46 8.21 17.21 1.32
CA GLY A 46 8.24 16.37 2.51
C GLY A 46 6.90 15.67 2.78
N CYS A 47 6.94 14.45 3.32
CA CYS A 47 5.77 13.78 3.85
C CYS A 47 5.30 14.50 5.12
N LYS A 48 4.11 15.09 5.09
CA LYS A 48 3.51 15.83 6.21
C LYS A 48 2.67 14.94 7.11
N HIS A 49 2.04 13.94 6.51
CA HIS A 49 1.17 12.99 7.18
C HIS A 49 1.39 11.61 6.55
N LEU A 50 1.20 10.55 7.32
CA LEU A 50 1.31 9.17 6.86
C LEU A 50 0.07 8.39 7.27
N THR A 51 -0.65 7.90 6.30
CA THR A 51 -1.78 6.99 6.49
C THR A 51 -1.33 5.55 6.31
N VAL A 52 -1.58 4.71 7.32
CA VAL A 52 -1.33 3.27 7.25
C VAL A 52 -2.65 2.56 7.02
N VAL A 53 -2.70 1.77 5.96
CA VAL A 53 -3.88 0.98 5.56
C VAL A 53 -3.54 -0.48 5.69
N GLU A 54 -4.05 -1.13 6.73
CA GLU A 54 -3.95 -2.58 6.92
C GLU A 54 -5.04 -3.30 6.10
N GLU A 55 -4.74 -4.53 5.66
CA GLU A 55 -5.62 -5.33 4.79
C GLU A 55 -6.05 -4.54 3.54
N ALA A 56 -5.06 -3.94 2.86
CA ALA A 56 -5.27 -3.01 1.74
C ALA A 56 -6.11 -3.63 0.60
N HIS A 57 -6.11 -4.97 0.48
CA HIS A 57 -6.97 -5.68 -0.48
C HIS A 57 -8.46 -5.40 -0.27
N ARG A 58 -8.91 -4.96 0.93
CA ARG A 58 -10.31 -4.64 1.16
C ARG A 58 -10.83 -3.48 0.30
N VAL A 59 -9.95 -2.56 -0.07
CA VAL A 59 -10.29 -1.38 -0.90
C VAL A 59 -9.64 -1.42 -2.28
N MET A 60 -8.59 -2.22 -2.45
CA MET A 60 -7.80 -2.31 -3.69
C MET A 60 -7.76 -3.75 -4.21
N MET A 61 -8.86 -4.49 -4.05
CA MET A 61 -8.93 -5.89 -4.48
C MET A 61 -8.92 -5.99 -6.01
N LYS A 62 -8.12 -6.93 -6.51
CA LYS A 62 -8.12 -7.29 -7.92
C LYS A 62 -9.53 -7.76 -8.33
N CYS A 63 -10.06 -7.13 -9.35
CA CYS A 63 -11.34 -7.47 -9.95
C CYS A 63 -11.21 -7.34 -11.47
N ASP A 64 -11.57 -8.40 -12.19
CA ASP A 64 -11.41 -8.43 -13.65
C ASP A 64 -12.68 -7.94 -14.38
N ASN A 65 -13.79 -7.70 -13.68
CA ASN A 65 -15.03 -7.22 -14.27
C ASN A 65 -15.21 -5.70 -14.05
N PRO A 66 -15.09 -4.87 -15.10
CA PRO A 66 -15.21 -3.41 -15.01
C PRO A 66 -16.58 -2.91 -14.56
N GLU A 67 -17.64 -3.71 -14.71
CA GLU A 67 -18.99 -3.33 -14.33
C GLU A 67 -19.24 -3.40 -12.81
N LEU A 68 -18.40 -4.14 -12.09
CA LEU A 68 -18.57 -4.31 -10.66
C LEU A 68 -18.10 -3.06 -9.88
N PRO A 69 -18.83 -2.69 -8.82
CA PRO A 69 -18.42 -1.57 -7.96
C PRO A 69 -17.02 -1.72 -7.38
N GLN A 70 -16.58 -2.94 -7.09
CA GLN A 70 -15.24 -3.26 -6.58
C GLN A 70 -14.15 -2.85 -7.55
N TYR A 71 -14.34 -3.06 -8.86
CA TYR A 71 -13.40 -2.60 -9.88
C TYR A 71 -13.27 -1.08 -9.88
N LYS A 72 -14.41 -0.38 -9.89
CA LYS A 72 -14.44 1.09 -9.89
C LYS A 72 -13.77 1.68 -8.64
N SER A 73 -14.05 1.09 -7.47
CA SER A 73 -13.39 1.48 -6.22
C SER A 73 -11.88 1.26 -6.27
N ALA A 74 -11.43 0.10 -6.71
CA ALA A 74 -10.01 -0.22 -6.81
C ALA A 74 -9.27 0.74 -7.76
N MET A 75 -9.87 1.07 -8.89
CA MET A 75 -9.31 2.04 -9.84
C MET A 75 -9.28 3.46 -9.27
N MET A 76 -10.32 3.88 -8.55
CA MET A 76 -10.35 5.17 -7.88
C MET A 76 -9.20 5.29 -6.87
N PHE A 77 -8.99 4.28 -6.03
CA PHE A 77 -7.89 4.29 -5.05
C PHE A 77 -6.52 4.19 -5.71
N SER A 78 -6.38 3.50 -6.84
CA SER A 78 -5.15 3.49 -7.63
C SER A 78 -4.79 4.87 -8.14
N ASN A 79 -5.76 5.62 -8.65
CA ASN A 79 -5.58 6.99 -9.09
C ASN A 79 -5.21 7.91 -7.91
N MET A 80 -5.92 7.76 -6.79
CA MET A 80 -5.62 8.50 -5.56
C MET A 80 -4.17 8.28 -5.10
N LEU A 81 -3.65 7.04 -5.13
CA LEU A 81 -2.25 6.75 -4.78
C LEU A 81 -1.24 7.51 -5.64
N SER A 82 -1.56 7.75 -6.90
CA SER A 82 -0.70 8.48 -7.82
C SER A 82 -0.65 9.98 -7.51
N GLU A 83 -1.72 10.54 -6.99
CA GLU A 83 -1.94 11.98 -6.83
C GLU A 83 -1.66 12.48 -5.41
N ILE A 84 -2.05 11.70 -4.39
CA ILE A 84 -2.10 12.14 -2.99
C ILE A 84 -0.72 12.55 -2.44
N ARG A 85 0.34 12.00 -3.02
CA ARG A 85 1.73 12.37 -2.70
C ARG A 85 2.00 13.85 -2.93
N ALA A 86 1.42 14.44 -3.98
CA ALA A 86 1.59 15.85 -4.29
C ALA A 86 1.05 16.77 -3.17
N TYR A 87 0.14 16.26 -2.37
CA TYR A 87 -0.44 16.97 -1.23
C TYR A 87 0.32 16.76 0.09
N GLY A 88 1.48 16.08 0.04
CA GLY A 88 2.29 15.77 1.23
C GLY A 88 1.76 14.61 2.06
N GLU A 89 0.83 13.83 1.51
CA GLU A 89 0.31 12.62 2.15
C GLU A 89 1.11 11.39 1.71
N GLY A 90 1.68 10.66 2.68
CA GLY A 90 2.28 9.35 2.46
C GLY A 90 1.27 8.25 2.74
N MET A 91 1.28 7.19 1.92
CA MET A 91 0.47 6.01 2.16
C MET A 91 1.32 4.76 2.33
N LEU A 92 1.08 4.03 3.41
CA LEU A 92 1.68 2.73 3.69
C LEU A 92 0.59 1.66 3.58
N LEU A 93 0.65 0.87 2.52
CA LEU A 93 -0.25 -0.25 2.30
C LEU A 93 0.35 -1.51 2.93
N VAL A 94 -0.40 -2.16 3.81
CA VAL A 94 -0.01 -3.41 4.46
C VAL A 94 -0.96 -4.51 4.04
N ASP A 95 -0.41 -5.59 3.50
CA ASP A 95 -1.21 -6.74 3.06
C ASP A 95 -0.43 -8.05 3.24
N GLN A 96 -1.15 -9.15 3.39
CA GLN A 96 -0.56 -10.48 3.55
C GLN A 96 -0.53 -11.26 2.22
N VAL A 97 -1.36 -10.88 1.25
CA VAL A 97 -1.56 -11.61 0.00
C VAL A 97 -1.44 -10.66 -1.20
N PRO A 98 -0.21 -10.37 -1.67
CA PRO A 98 0.02 -9.43 -2.77
C PRO A 98 -0.80 -9.69 -4.03
N THR A 99 -1.08 -10.97 -4.35
CA THR A 99 -1.86 -11.35 -5.54
C THR A 99 -3.33 -10.92 -5.48
N ARG A 100 -3.85 -10.55 -4.30
CA ARG A 100 -5.21 -9.99 -4.15
C ARG A 100 -5.29 -8.52 -4.51
N LEU A 101 -4.16 -7.80 -4.46
CA LEU A 101 -4.12 -6.39 -4.80
C LEU A 101 -4.16 -6.18 -6.31
N ILE A 102 -4.76 -5.06 -6.73
CA ILE A 102 -4.63 -4.64 -8.13
C ILE A 102 -3.15 -4.39 -8.45
N PRO A 103 -2.69 -4.76 -9.66
CA PRO A 103 -1.29 -4.61 -10.03
C PRO A 103 -0.77 -3.17 -9.88
N ASP A 104 -1.61 -2.18 -10.13
CA ASP A 104 -1.23 -0.77 -10.06
C ASP A 104 -0.96 -0.31 -8.63
N ALA A 105 -1.65 -0.84 -7.62
CA ALA A 105 -1.34 -0.56 -6.22
C ALA A 105 0.09 -1.00 -5.87
N ILE A 106 0.50 -2.17 -6.37
CA ILE A 106 1.86 -2.69 -6.15
C ILE A 106 2.90 -1.89 -6.95
N LYS A 107 2.60 -1.52 -8.19
CA LYS A 107 3.54 -0.81 -9.07
C LYS A 107 3.75 0.64 -8.64
N ASN A 108 2.69 1.34 -8.23
CA ASN A 108 2.73 2.76 -7.89
C ASN A 108 3.36 3.06 -6.53
N THR A 109 3.66 2.05 -5.72
CA THR A 109 4.39 2.24 -4.48
C THR A 109 5.90 2.34 -4.75
N ASN A 110 6.55 3.38 -4.22
CA ASN A 110 7.98 3.65 -4.41
C ASN A 110 8.88 2.73 -3.58
N ILE A 111 8.44 2.43 -2.35
CA ILE A 111 9.15 1.56 -1.42
C ILE A 111 8.33 0.28 -1.26
N LYS A 112 9.00 -0.84 -1.38
CA LYS A 112 8.40 -2.16 -1.16
C LYS A 112 9.18 -2.90 -0.10
N ILE A 113 8.48 -3.40 0.90
CA ILE A 113 9.06 -4.18 1.98
C ILE A 113 8.34 -5.53 2.00
N THR A 114 9.06 -6.61 1.77
CA THR A 114 8.49 -7.94 1.90
C THR A 114 9.12 -8.71 3.04
N HIS A 115 8.29 -9.25 3.91
CA HIS A 115 8.63 -10.27 4.86
C HIS A 115 8.47 -11.65 4.21
N ARG A 116 8.53 -12.72 5.02
CA ARG A 116 8.33 -14.07 4.53
C ARG A 116 6.95 -14.24 3.90
N LEU A 117 6.95 -14.67 2.65
CA LEU A 117 5.77 -15.18 1.93
C LEU A 117 6.06 -16.63 1.54
N VAL A 118 5.04 -17.48 1.53
CA VAL A 118 5.20 -18.92 1.28
C VAL A 118 4.62 -19.30 -0.08
N ALA A 119 3.51 -18.69 -0.49
CA ALA A 119 2.86 -18.97 -1.76
C ALA A 119 3.74 -18.51 -2.93
N GLU A 120 3.91 -19.35 -3.93
CA GLU A 120 4.81 -19.09 -5.05
C GLU A 120 4.32 -17.93 -5.93
N ASP A 121 3.02 -17.82 -6.13
CA ASP A 121 2.38 -16.74 -6.89
C ASP A 121 2.56 -15.38 -6.20
N ASP A 122 2.43 -15.32 -4.88
CA ASP A 122 2.72 -14.11 -4.08
C ASP A 122 4.20 -13.72 -4.14
N CYS A 123 5.09 -14.70 -3.97
CA CYS A 123 6.53 -14.48 -4.12
C CYS A 123 6.89 -13.99 -5.53
N LYS A 124 6.18 -14.48 -6.55
CA LYS A 124 6.36 -14.04 -7.93
C LYS A 124 5.88 -12.60 -8.11
N ALA A 125 4.67 -12.30 -7.66
CA ALA A 125 4.05 -10.98 -7.83
C ALA A 125 4.90 -9.88 -7.17
N ILE A 126 5.27 -10.06 -5.90
CA ILE A 126 6.09 -9.07 -5.19
C ILE A 126 7.51 -9.02 -5.72
N GLY A 127 8.11 -10.15 -6.07
CA GLY A 127 9.46 -10.22 -6.60
C GLY A 127 9.60 -9.50 -7.95
N GLU A 128 8.65 -9.66 -8.85
CA GLU A 128 8.60 -8.93 -10.12
C GLU A 128 8.44 -7.42 -9.90
N ALA A 129 7.58 -7.03 -8.97
CA ALA A 129 7.38 -5.62 -8.62
C ALA A 129 8.60 -4.98 -7.93
N MET A 130 9.41 -5.76 -7.25
CA MET A 130 10.66 -5.33 -6.61
C MET A 130 11.87 -5.36 -7.56
N GLY A 131 11.75 -5.94 -8.75
CA GLY A 131 12.85 -6.10 -9.70
C GLY A 131 13.82 -7.24 -9.39
N ILE A 132 13.53 -8.09 -8.39
CA ILE A 132 14.41 -9.18 -7.99
C ILE A 132 14.31 -10.37 -8.95
N ASN A 133 15.45 -11.00 -9.24
CA ASN A 133 15.53 -12.12 -10.17
C ASN A 133 14.98 -13.43 -9.58
N LYS A 134 14.85 -14.47 -10.44
CA LYS A 134 14.28 -15.75 -10.03
C LYS A 134 15.05 -16.44 -8.89
N GLU A 135 16.37 -16.30 -8.84
CA GLU A 135 17.20 -16.93 -7.82
C GLU A 135 17.07 -16.20 -6.47
N GLN A 136 17.09 -14.87 -6.49
CA GLN A 136 16.86 -14.04 -5.30
C GLN A 136 15.47 -14.27 -4.72
N ARG A 137 14.45 -14.42 -5.56
CA ARG A 137 13.07 -14.67 -5.14
C ARG A 137 12.91 -15.97 -4.32
N LYS A 138 13.75 -16.99 -4.56
CA LYS A 138 13.74 -18.25 -3.77
C LYS A 138 14.07 -18.05 -2.30
N ILE A 139 14.52 -16.88 -1.91
CA ILE A 139 14.91 -16.57 -0.54
C ILE A 139 13.71 -16.03 0.24
N ILE A 140 12.70 -15.42 -0.41
CA ILE A 140 11.51 -14.86 0.24
C ILE A 140 10.85 -15.89 1.19
N PRO A 141 10.55 -17.13 0.77
CA PRO A 141 9.95 -18.12 1.66
C PRO A 141 10.86 -18.60 2.79
N LYS A 142 12.17 -18.30 2.73
CA LYS A 142 13.16 -18.69 3.73
C LYS A 142 13.48 -17.60 4.75
N LEU A 143 12.91 -16.41 4.60
CA LEU A 143 13.11 -15.31 5.55
C LEU A 143 12.65 -15.73 6.94
N LEU A 144 13.47 -15.41 7.94
CA LEU A 144 13.14 -15.63 9.34
C LEU A 144 12.32 -14.45 9.90
N VAL A 145 11.72 -14.66 11.06
CA VAL A 145 11.01 -13.59 11.78
C VAL A 145 11.92 -12.38 11.99
N GLY A 146 11.44 -11.22 11.63
CA GLY A 146 12.18 -9.96 11.68
C GLY A 146 13.15 -9.73 10.51
N GLN A 147 13.22 -10.64 9.54
CA GLN A 147 13.93 -10.38 8.29
C GLN A 147 12.98 -9.87 7.21
N CYS A 148 13.47 -8.99 6.35
CA CYS A 148 12.74 -8.48 5.20
C CYS A 148 13.70 -8.13 4.05
N ILE A 149 13.14 -8.02 2.86
CA ILE A 149 13.78 -7.45 1.69
C ILE A 149 13.13 -6.09 1.43
N ILE A 150 13.93 -5.07 1.19
CA ILE A 150 13.46 -3.72 0.85
C ILE A 150 13.95 -3.38 -0.55
N SER A 151 13.06 -2.90 -1.39
CA SER A 151 13.34 -2.30 -2.69
C SER A 151 12.83 -0.87 -2.68
N THR A 152 13.63 0.04 -3.23
CA THR A 152 13.28 1.46 -3.35
C THR A 152 13.62 1.97 -4.74
N ALA A 153 12.89 2.95 -5.24
CA ALA A 153 13.21 3.60 -6.51
C ALA A 153 14.53 4.40 -6.48
N LEU A 154 15.12 4.59 -5.30
CA LEU A 154 16.37 5.33 -5.10
C LEU A 154 17.62 4.45 -5.21
N SER A 155 17.48 3.13 -5.22
CA SER A 155 18.55 2.16 -5.31
C SER A 155 18.25 1.12 -6.37
N THR A 156 19.28 0.76 -7.15
CA THR A 156 19.21 -0.35 -8.11
C THR A 156 19.29 -1.71 -7.44
N ASP A 157 19.76 -1.75 -6.18
CA ASP A 157 19.96 -2.98 -5.43
C ASP A 157 18.91 -3.12 -4.31
N GLU A 158 18.47 -4.34 -4.10
CA GLU A 158 17.62 -4.70 -2.99
C GLU A 158 18.43 -4.84 -1.70
N HIS A 159 17.84 -4.43 -0.59
CA HIS A 159 18.46 -4.48 0.71
C HIS A 159 17.84 -5.57 1.58
N TRP A 160 18.69 -6.48 2.05
CA TRP A 160 18.34 -7.53 3.00
C TRP A 160 18.53 -7.00 4.41
N ILE A 161 17.46 -6.90 5.17
CA ILE A 161 17.48 -6.24 6.46
C ILE A 161 16.96 -7.17 7.55
N LYS A 162 17.55 -7.06 8.72
CA LYS A 162 17.01 -7.61 9.96
C LYS A 162 16.45 -6.47 10.81
N VAL A 163 15.13 -6.48 10.98
CA VAL A 163 14.44 -5.47 11.80
C VAL A 163 14.79 -5.66 13.26
N LYS A 164 15.19 -4.58 13.92
CA LYS A 164 15.51 -4.59 15.33
C LYS A 164 14.23 -4.71 16.16
N LYS A 165 14.16 -5.65 17.08
CA LYS A 165 13.01 -5.74 17.98
C LYS A 165 12.96 -4.48 18.86
N VAL A 166 11.84 -3.78 18.81
CA VAL A 166 11.55 -2.68 19.75
C VAL A 166 11.24 -3.32 21.10
N LYS A 167 11.89 -2.82 22.15
CA LYS A 167 11.64 -3.24 23.55
C LYS A 167 10.43 -2.53 24.10
#